data_ad2cfe50570c405bf0b190b4454ec89c
#
_entry.id   ad2cfe50570c405bf0b190b4454ec89c
#
_cell.length_a   1.000
_cell.length_b   1.000
_cell.length_c   1.000
_cell.angle_alpha   90.00
_cell.angle_beta   90.00
_cell.angle_gamma   90.00
#
_symmetry.space_group_name_H-M   'P 1'
#
loop_
_entity.id
_entity.type
_entity.pdbx_description
1 polymer ?
#
loop_
_entity_poly.entity_id
_entity_poly.type
_entity_poly.pdbx_seq_one_letter_code
_entity_poly.pdbx_strand_id
1 'polypeptide(L)'
;MSQDWSQFKNFSIEEFRCQHSGDDGMDLNFVAKVQKLRTAFGAGLTISSGYRSPEHPIEAKKATGPGSHASGRACDIRIYGQDALDLLHLALDSGDFTGIGVQQAGDRSRRFIHLDDLDNQSRPTIWSY
;
A
#
# COMPACT_ATOMS: atom_id res chain seq x y z
N MET A 1 -15.29 -16.83 -1.49
CA MET A 1 -14.81 -17.16 -0.15
C MET A 1 -14.00 -15.99 0.39
N SER A 2 -14.32 -15.52 1.58
CA SER A 2 -13.56 -14.43 2.17
C SER A 2 -12.21 -14.95 2.70
N GLN A 3 -11.20 -14.09 2.64
CA GLN A 3 -9.89 -14.38 3.17
C GLN A 3 -9.89 -14.29 4.69
N ASP A 4 -8.97 -15.03 5.32
CA ASP A 4 -8.83 -15.00 6.78
C ASP A 4 -7.87 -13.86 7.18
N TRP A 5 -8.45 -12.80 7.71
CA TRP A 5 -7.70 -11.63 8.18
C TRP A 5 -7.40 -11.68 9.68
N SER A 6 -7.88 -12.70 10.41
CA SER A 6 -7.68 -12.79 11.86
C SER A 6 -6.21 -12.88 12.26
N GLN A 7 -5.33 -13.31 11.35
CA GLN A 7 -3.89 -13.38 11.58
C GLN A 7 -3.22 -12.04 11.70
N PHE A 8 -3.88 -10.94 11.25
CA PHE A 8 -3.29 -9.61 11.27
C PHE A 8 -3.79 -8.84 12.49
N LYS A 9 -2.88 -8.58 13.43
CA LYS A 9 -3.22 -7.95 14.70
C LYS A 9 -3.75 -6.53 14.54
N ASN A 10 -3.20 -5.78 13.59
CA ASN A 10 -3.44 -4.33 13.49
C ASN A 10 -4.22 -3.92 12.24
N PHE A 11 -4.60 -4.86 11.37
CA PHE A 11 -5.30 -4.54 10.14
C PHE A 11 -6.54 -5.39 9.93
N SER A 12 -7.54 -4.78 9.30
CA SER A 12 -8.78 -5.44 8.92
C SER A 12 -9.00 -5.29 7.42
N ILE A 13 -9.86 -6.15 6.89
CA ILE A 13 -10.21 -6.15 5.46
C ILE A 13 -10.78 -4.81 5.01
N GLU A 14 -11.53 -4.14 5.89
CA GLU A 14 -12.18 -2.85 5.56
C GLU A 14 -11.16 -1.77 5.21
N GLU A 15 -9.96 -1.83 5.77
CA GLU A 15 -8.91 -0.85 5.50
C GLU A 15 -8.30 -1.01 4.12
N PHE A 16 -8.35 -2.22 3.55
CA PHE A 16 -7.66 -2.56 2.30
C PHE A 16 -8.59 -2.82 1.12
N ARG A 17 -9.87 -3.04 1.33
CA ARG A 17 -10.77 -3.37 0.23
C ARG A 17 -10.96 -2.19 -0.71
N CYS A 18 -11.37 -2.48 -1.95
CA CYS A 18 -11.61 -1.46 -2.95
C CYS A 18 -12.73 -0.52 -2.50
N GLN A 19 -12.44 0.78 -2.47
CA GLN A 19 -13.39 1.79 -2.03
C GLN A 19 -14.52 2.00 -3.03
N HIS A 20 -14.34 1.59 -4.29
CA HIS A 20 -15.35 1.71 -5.34
C HIS A 20 -16.28 0.49 -5.38
N SER A 21 -15.72 -0.72 -5.40
CA SER A 21 -16.50 -1.96 -5.55
C SER A 21 -16.74 -2.71 -4.24
N GLY A 22 -15.94 -2.46 -3.22
CA GLY A 22 -15.97 -3.21 -1.97
C GLY A 22 -15.23 -4.55 -2.03
N ASP A 23 -14.62 -4.88 -3.17
CA ASP A 23 -13.90 -6.14 -3.34
C ASP A 23 -12.66 -6.22 -2.47
N ASP A 24 -12.35 -7.42 -1.95
CA ASP A 24 -11.22 -7.69 -1.09
C ASP A 24 -10.13 -8.49 -1.83
N GLY A 25 -9.55 -7.86 -2.86
CA GLY A 25 -8.57 -8.51 -3.72
C GLY A 25 -7.12 -8.49 -3.21
N MET A 26 -6.88 -8.27 -1.92
CA MET A 26 -5.51 -8.19 -1.40
C MET A 26 -4.83 -9.56 -1.35
N ASP A 27 -3.53 -9.56 -1.69
CA ASP A 27 -2.65 -10.70 -1.46
C ASP A 27 -2.23 -10.69 0.02
N LEU A 28 -2.57 -11.75 0.75
CA LEU A 28 -2.30 -11.79 2.21
C LEU A 28 -0.81 -11.88 2.54
N ASN A 29 0.02 -12.38 1.63
CA ASN A 29 1.47 -12.35 1.84
C ASN A 29 1.99 -10.92 1.85
N PHE A 30 1.43 -10.07 1.00
CA PHE A 30 1.76 -8.64 1.00
C PHE A 30 1.27 -7.97 2.30
N VAL A 31 0.02 -8.25 2.71
CA VAL A 31 -0.53 -7.70 3.96
C VAL A 31 0.33 -8.11 5.15
N ALA A 32 0.86 -9.33 5.16
CA ALA A 32 1.77 -9.78 6.22
C ALA A 32 3.05 -8.92 6.29
N LYS A 33 3.57 -8.50 5.13
CA LYS A 33 4.72 -7.59 5.08
C LYS A 33 4.38 -6.22 5.67
N VAL A 34 3.18 -5.71 5.38
CA VAL A 34 2.70 -4.43 5.92
C VAL A 34 2.47 -4.54 7.43
N GLN A 35 1.93 -5.68 7.91
CA GLN A 35 1.77 -5.92 9.35
C GLN A 35 3.12 -5.93 10.07
N LYS A 36 4.12 -6.56 9.47
CA LYS A 36 5.48 -6.58 10.02
C LYS A 36 6.06 -5.17 10.11
N LEU A 37 5.84 -4.37 9.07
CA LEU A 37 6.26 -2.96 9.05
C LEU A 37 5.55 -2.16 10.15
N ARG A 38 4.24 -2.36 10.30
CA ARG A 38 3.43 -1.71 11.35
C ARG A 38 3.99 -2.03 12.73
N THR A 39 4.33 -3.27 12.97
CA THR A 39 4.90 -3.71 14.23
C THR A 39 6.24 -3.03 14.51
N ALA A 40 7.11 -2.96 13.50
CA ALA A 40 8.40 -2.27 13.62
C ALA A 40 8.23 -0.77 13.85
N PHE A 41 7.24 -0.16 13.19
CA PHE A 41 6.95 1.27 13.34
C PHE A 41 6.44 1.60 14.76
N GLY A 42 5.72 0.69 15.38
CA GLY A 42 5.30 0.82 16.77
C GLY A 42 4.10 1.73 17.02
N ALA A 43 3.42 2.18 15.97
CA ALA A 43 2.26 3.07 16.08
C ALA A 43 1.30 2.80 14.91
N GLY A 44 0.08 3.33 14.98
CA GLY A 44 -0.93 3.12 13.94
C GLY A 44 -0.50 3.64 12.59
N LEU A 45 -0.87 2.92 11.54
CA LEU A 45 -0.69 3.33 10.15
C LEU A 45 -2.07 3.44 9.49
N THR A 46 -2.31 4.54 8.80
CA THR A 46 -3.57 4.79 8.09
C THR A 46 -3.43 4.37 6.63
N ILE A 47 -4.16 3.34 6.23
CA ILE A 47 -4.20 2.89 4.84
C ILE A 47 -5.19 3.79 4.10
N SER A 48 -4.71 4.60 3.18
CA SER A 48 -5.55 5.48 2.37
C SER A 48 -6.03 4.81 1.09
N SER A 49 -5.32 3.80 0.60
CA SER A 49 -5.70 3.01 -0.56
C SER A 49 -5.06 1.63 -0.49
N GLY A 50 -5.88 0.60 -0.63
CA GLY A 50 -5.41 -0.79 -0.73
C GLY A 50 -5.74 -1.34 -2.12
N TYR A 51 -6.59 -2.37 -2.18
CA TYR A 51 -7.02 -2.95 -3.45
C TYR A 51 -7.88 -1.97 -4.25
N ARG A 52 -7.65 -1.91 -5.55
CA ARG A 52 -8.52 -1.23 -6.51
C ARG A 52 -8.90 -2.23 -7.59
N SER A 53 -10.21 -2.49 -7.72
CA SER A 53 -10.68 -3.33 -8.82
C SER A 53 -10.34 -2.68 -10.17
N PRO A 54 -10.20 -3.45 -11.25
CA PRO A 54 -9.94 -2.87 -12.58
C PRO A 54 -10.99 -1.85 -13.03
N GLU A 55 -12.21 -1.93 -12.48
CA GLU A 55 -13.31 -1.01 -12.79
C GLU A 55 -13.25 0.30 -12.00
N HIS A 56 -12.36 0.39 -10.99
CA HIS A 56 -12.18 1.63 -10.24
C HIS A 56 -11.81 2.75 -11.22
N PRO A 57 -12.43 3.96 -11.09
CA PRO A 57 -12.18 5.03 -12.06
C PRO A 57 -10.70 5.35 -12.30
N ILE A 58 -9.85 5.25 -11.27
CA ILE A 58 -8.41 5.50 -11.43
C ILE A 58 -7.78 4.39 -12.29
N GLU A 59 -8.11 3.12 -12.03
CA GLU A 59 -7.53 1.99 -12.78
C GLU A 59 -8.06 1.93 -14.21
N ALA A 60 -9.35 2.19 -14.40
CA ALA A 60 -9.99 2.15 -15.71
C ALA A 60 -9.44 3.21 -16.67
N LYS A 61 -8.91 4.32 -16.15
CA LYS A 61 -8.34 5.40 -16.97
C LYS A 61 -6.89 5.19 -17.39
N LYS A 62 -6.22 4.18 -16.84
CA LYS A 62 -4.79 3.96 -17.15
C LYS A 62 -4.63 3.38 -18.54
N ALA A 63 -3.82 4.04 -19.37
CA ALA A 63 -3.56 3.62 -20.73
C ALA A 63 -2.82 2.28 -20.80
N THR A 64 -2.04 1.96 -19.78
CA THR A 64 -1.25 0.73 -19.69
C THR A 64 -2.00 -0.42 -19.00
N GLY A 65 -3.31 -0.23 -18.72
CA GLY A 65 -4.09 -1.21 -17.98
C GLY A 65 -4.00 -1.04 -16.47
N PRO A 66 -4.66 -1.92 -15.69
CA PRO A 66 -4.69 -1.83 -14.23
C PRO A 66 -3.27 -1.84 -13.64
N GLY A 67 -3.05 -0.98 -12.64
CA GLY A 67 -1.75 -0.81 -12.01
C GLY A 67 -1.52 -1.69 -10.80
N SER A 68 -0.56 -1.29 -9.96
CA SER A 68 -0.13 -2.07 -8.80
C SER A 68 -1.24 -2.34 -7.79
N HIS A 69 -2.14 -1.36 -7.56
CA HIS A 69 -3.24 -1.54 -6.61
C HIS A 69 -4.23 -2.61 -7.06
N ALA A 70 -4.38 -2.84 -8.36
CA ALA A 70 -5.27 -3.88 -8.89
C ALA A 70 -4.67 -5.28 -8.75
N SER A 71 -3.38 -5.39 -8.45
CA SER A 71 -2.73 -6.68 -8.21
C SER A 71 -3.02 -7.25 -6.81
N GLY A 72 -3.48 -6.41 -5.89
CA GLY A 72 -3.62 -6.77 -4.48
C GLY A 72 -2.29 -6.76 -3.72
N ARG A 73 -1.21 -6.29 -4.34
CA ARG A 73 0.14 -6.29 -3.78
C ARG A 73 0.69 -4.88 -3.59
N ALA A 74 -0.20 -3.93 -3.30
CA ALA A 74 0.18 -2.53 -3.09
C ALA A 74 -0.75 -1.85 -2.10
N CYS A 75 -0.23 -0.86 -1.40
CA CYS A 75 -1.04 0.04 -0.58
C CYS A 75 -0.40 1.42 -0.51
N ASP A 76 -1.22 2.42 -0.22
CA ASP A 76 -0.78 3.76 0.13
C ASP A 76 -1.03 3.99 1.61
N ILE A 77 -0.02 4.49 2.31
CA ILE A 77 -0.10 4.83 3.73
C ILE A 77 -0.07 6.34 3.86
N ARG A 78 -1.13 6.92 4.43
CA ARG A 78 -1.20 8.35 4.68
C ARG A 78 -0.29 8.71 5.83
N ILE A 79 0.74 9.52 5.55
CA ILE A 79 1.78 9.81 6.53
C ILE A 79 2.58 11.03 6.07
N TYR A 80 3.11 11.80 7.02
CA TYR A 80 3.90 12.99 6.71
C TYR A 80 4.95 13.25 7.80
N GLY A 81 5.88 14.15 7.52
CA GLY A 81 6.86 14.62 8.50
C GLY A 81 7.82 13.55 8.97
N GLN A 82 8.18 13.61 10.24
CA GLN A 82 9.13 12.66 10.86
C GLN A 82 8.62 11.22 10.75
N ASP A 83 7.31 11.02 10.92
CA ASP A 83 6.71 9.70 10.81
C ASP A 83 6.92 9.11 9.41
N ALA A 84 6.80 9.93 8.36
CA ALA A 84 7.04 9.48 6.98
C ALA A 84 8.50 9.08 6.78
N LEU A 85 9.43 9.87 7.33
CA LEU A 85 10.86 9.57 7.25
C LEU A 85 11.18 8.26 7.97
N ASP A 86 10.62 8.09 9.16
CA ASP A 86 10.83 6.87 9.96
C ASP A 86 10.25 5.64 9.24
N LEU A 87 9.05 5.77 8.68
CA LEU A 87 8.41 4.66 7.95
C LEU A 87 9.23 4.29 6.72
N LEU A 88 9.68 5.28 5.96
CA LEU A 88 10.50 5.06 4.77
C LEU A 88 11.78 4.31 5.12
N HIS A 89 12.44 4.71 6.20
CA HIS A 89 13.65 4.06 6.69
C HIS A 89 13.39 2.58 7.01
N LEU A 90 12.33 2.30 7.75
CA LEU A 90 11.96 0.93 8.11
C LEU A 90 11.59 0.09 6.90
N ALA A 91 10.86 0.68 5.95
CA ALA A 91 10.45 -0.02 4.73
C ALA A 91 11.67 -0.42 3.89
N LEU A 92 12.62 0.50 3.73
CA LEU A 92 13.86 0.23 3.01
C LEU A 92 14.70 -0.83 3.71
N ASP A 93 14.82 -0.72 5.03
CA ASP A 93 15.63 -1.63 5.83
C ASP A 93 15.06 -3.05 5.82
N SER A 94 13.75 -3.20 5.74
CA SER A 94 13.09 -4.51 5.75
C SER A 94 13.44 -5.36 4.52
N GLY A 95 13.68 -4.73 3.37
CA GLY A 95 13.90 -5.45 2.11
C GLY A 95 12.63 -6.12 1.55
N ASP A 96 11.46 -5.88 2.15
CA ASP A 96 10.21 -6.55 1.77
C ASP A 96 9.50 -5.88 0.61
N PHE A 97 9.86 -4.63 0.28
CA PHE A 97 9.14 -3.84 -0.73
C PHE A 97 10.05 -3.52 -1.91
N THR A 98 9.56 -3.77 -3.10
CA THR A 98 10.28 -3.53 -4.36
C THR A 98 9.87 -2.24 -5.03
N GLY A 99 8.69 -1.71 -4.69
CA GLY A 99 8.20 -0.44 -5.20
C GLY A 99 7.89 0.51 -4.06
N ILE A 100 8.48 1.71 -4.09
CA ILE A 100 8.26 2.74 -3.09
C ILE A 100 8.00 4.05 -3.81
N GLY A 101 6.80 4.61 -3.60
CA GLY A 101 6.42 5.93 -4.12
C GLY A 101 6.32 6.92 -2.98
N VAL A 102 6.85 8.12 -3.18
CA VAL A 102 6.90 9.12 -2.12
C VAL A 102 6.19 10.38 -2.56
N GLN A 103 5.02 10.65 -1.95
CA GLN A 103 4.28 11.91 -2.13
C GLN A 103 4.31 12.67 -0.81
N GLN A 104 5.23 13.63 -0.72
CA GLN A 104 5.41 14.41 0.50
C GLN A 104 5.36 15.91 0.22
N ALA A 105 4.61 16.31 -0.83
CA ALA A 105 4.40 17.70 -1.19
C ALA A 105 2.92 18.07 -0.99
N GLY A 106 2.65 19.35 -0.84
CA GLY A 106 1.28 19.86 -0.70
C GLY A 106 0.74 19.71 0.71
N ASP A 107 -0.58 19.71 0.84
CA ASP A 107 -1.26 19.61 2.12
C ASP A 107 -0.92 18.29 2.82
N ARG A 108 -0.73 18.34 4.14
CA ARG A 108 -0.38 17.15 4.93
C ARG A 108 -1.39 16.01 4.77
N SER A 109 -2.67 16.33 4.61
CA SER A 109 -3.72 15.33 4.46
C SER A 109 -3.62 14.55 3.15
N ARG A 110 -2.79 15.02 2.20
CA ARG A 110 -2.59 14.36 0.90
C ARG A 110 -1.26 13.65 0.79
N ARG A 111 -0.42 13.71 1.82
CA ARG A 111 0.89 13.09 1.78
C ARG A 111 0.79 11.62 2.12
N PHE A 112 1.50 10.79 1.35
CA PHE A 112 1.48 9.35 1.55
C PHE A 112 2.78 8.71 1.06
N ILE A 113 2.97 7.46 1.45
CA ILE A 113 4.00 6.58 0.91
C ILE A 113 3.29 5.38 0.32
N HIS A 114 3.59 5.10 -0.95
CA HIS A 114 3.14 3.90 -1.65
C HIS A 114 4.15 2.79 -1.44
N LEU A 115 3.66 1.58 -1.13
CA LEU A 115 4.49 0.39 -1.01
C LEU A 115 3.89 -0.72 -1.86
N ASP A 116 4.74 -1.46 -2.57
CA ASP A 116 4.35 -2.69 -3.24
C ASP A 116 5.50 -3.71 -3.22
N ASP A 117 5.18 -4.96 -3.53
CA ASP A 117 6.17 -6.03 -3.60
C ASP A 117 6.16 -6.73 -4.96
N LEU A 118 5.86 -5.99 -6.03
CA LEU A 118 5.83 -6.53 -7.38
C LEU A 118 7.20 -7.02 -7.82
N ASP A 119 7.20 -7.99 -8.73
CA ASP A 119 8.42 -8.61 -9.25
C ASP A 119 8.55 -8.49 -10.76
N ASN A 120 7.91 -7.48 -11.36
CA ASN A 120 7.96 -7.24 -12.79
C ASN A 120 9.23 -6.48 -13.20
N GLN A 121 9.35 -6.20 -14.49
CA GLN A 121 10.55 -5.55 -15.07
C GLN A 121 10.78 -4.13 -14.56
N SER A 122 9.73 -3.45 -14.09
CA SER A 122 9.85 -2.08 -13.56
C SER A 122 10.23 -2.05 -12.07
N ARG A 123 10.53 -3.20 -11.47
CA ARG A 123 10.92 -3.30 -10.06
C ARG A 123 12.31 -3.92 -9.92
N PRO A 124 13.10 -3.55 -8.89
CA PRO A 124 12.77 -2.57 -7.85
C PRO A 124 12.91 -1.13 -8.33
N THR A 125 12.15 -0.24 -7.75
CA THR A 125 12.23 1.19 -8.08
C THR A 125 11.66 2.06 -6.95
N ILE A 126 12.11 3.31 -6.92
CA ILE A 126 11.55 4.35 -6.06
C ILE A 126 11.18 5.54 -6.96
N TRP A 127 10.08 6.20 -6.66
CA TRP A 127 9.65 7.35 -7.45
C TRP A 127 9.01 8.42 -6.57
N SER A 128 8.90 9.61 -7.13
CA SER A 128 8.14 10.73 -6.55
C SER A 128 6.95 11.06 -7.45
N TYR A 129 5.99 11.72 -6.88
CA TYR A 129 4.80 12.12 -7.63
C TYR A 129 4.91 13.56 -8.10
#